data_79bb5839bed19ccedc163a62dd7f4060
#
_entry.id   79bb5839bed19ccedc163a62dd7f4060
#
_cell.length_a   1.000
_cell.length_b   1.000
_cell.length_c   1.000
_cell.angle_alpha   90.00
_cell.angle_beta   90.00
_cell.angle_gamma   90.00
#
_symmetry.space_group_name_H-M   'P 1'
#
loop_
_entity.id
_entity.type
_entity.pdbx_description
1 polymer ?
#
loop_
_entity_poly.entity_id
_entity_poly.type
_entity_poly.pdbx_seq_one_letter_code
_entity_poly.pdbx_strand_id
1 'polypeptide(L)'
;MNYGHFDELNKEYVITRPDTPSAWANYLGDPEYGAIISNNAGGYSFVKSGANGRVIRYRFNGVGTDTPGRYVYLRDLETNDYWSASWAPVCKPLDQFKSECRHGTAYTVITSEYKGVKSEVTYYVPQGATYEVWAAKVTNTSDKPRKLAVTGVCEFVNDPNYEQDQVNLQYTLFITRTYFKGNYIHQMQNEIYNPNSGRFLGLAGAKVDAYCGDRDSFVGTYRSYSNPKGIEEGLKGDLNYNTNSVGALESDIVLQPGETKELTYVLDRKSTRLNSSHSGQSRMPSSA
;
A
#
# COMPACT_ATOMS: atom_id res chain seq x y z
N MET A 1 -0.91 24.87 17.76
CA MET A 1 -0.40 23.50 17.87
C MET A 1 0.54 23.31 16.69
N ASN A 2 1.78 22.88 16.89
CA ASN A 2 2.72 22.69 15.80
C ASN A 2 2.68 21.21 15.36
N TYR A 3 2.39 20.95 14.09
CA TYR A 3 2.30 19.60 13.54
C TYR A 3 3.58 19.13 12.83
N GLY A 4 4.51 20.06 12.55
CA GLY A 4 5.75 19.72 11.86
C GLY A 4 6.68 20.92 11.69
N HIS A 5 7.84 20.66 11.08
CA HIS A 5 8.87 21.65 10.81
C HIS A 5 9.72 21.23 9.58
N PHE A 6 10.43 22.18 9.01
CA PHE A 6 11.43 21.90 7.98
C PHE A 6 12.74 21.39 8.60
N ASP A 7 13.25 20.29 8.08
CA ASP A 7 14.60 19.80 8.30
C ASP A 7 15.50 20.31 7.16
N GLU A 8 16.16 21.42 7.39
CA GLU A 8 17.00 22.10 6.39
C GLU A 8 18.21 21.24 5.95
N LEU A 9 18.70 20.39 6.85
CA LEU A 9 19.86 19.53 6.57
C LEU A 9 19.49 18.42 5.57
N ASN A 10 18.38 17.75 5.80
CA ASN A 10 17.93 16.61 5.01
C ASN A 10 17.00 17.04 3.86
N LYS A 11 16.62 18.32 3.79
CA LYS A 11 15.66 18.84 2.81
C LYS A 11 14.31 18.13 2.88
N GLU A 12 13.81 17.90 4.09
CA GLU A 12 12.56 17.24 4.40
C GLU A 12 11.60 18.17 5.13
N TYR A 13 10.31 17.90 4.99
CA TYR A 13 9.30 18.39 5.89
C TYR A 13 8.91 17.27 6.86
N VAL A 14 9.19 17.48 8.14
CA VAL A 14 8.94 16.51 9.21
C VAL A 14 7.60 16.79 9.85
N ILE A 15 6.70 15.81 9.82
CA ILE A 15 5.38 15.84 10.43
C ILE A 15 5.44 14.95 11.68
N THR A 16 5.30 15.57 12.84
CA THR A 16 5.51 14.91 14.14
C THR A 16 4.24 14.33 14.76
N ARG A 17 3.08 14.55 14.10
CA ARG A 17 1.77 14.05 14.52
C ARG A 17 0.97 13.61 13.29
N PRO A 18 0.35 12.43 13.31
CA PRO A 18 -0.40 11.94 12.15
C PRO A 18 -1.79 12.60 11.99
N ASP A 19 -2.35 13.15 13.06
CA ASP A 19 -3.68 13.77 13.13
C ASP A 19 -3.69 15.24 12.64
N THR A 20 -3.07 15.48 11.51
CA THR A 20 -3.06 16.79 10.85
C THR A 20 -4.48 17.24 10.47
N PRO A 21 -4.76 18.56 10.42
CA PRO A 21 -6.11 19.09 10.13
C PRO A 21 -6.66 18.66 8.75
N SER A 22 -5.77 18.31 7.84
CA SER A 22 -6.05 17.76 6.51
C SER A 22 -4.92 16.83 6.11
N ALA A 23 -5.11 16.04 5.05
CA ALA A 23 -4.04 15.23 4.49
C ALA A 23 -2.90 16.13 3.94
N TRP A 24 -1.72 16.04 4.52
CA TRP A 24 -0.53 16.74 4.05
C TRP A 24 0.22 15.83 3.09
N ALA A 25 0.24 16.21 1.82
CA ALA A 25 0.64 15.33 0.74
C ALA A 25 1.99 15.71 0.13
N ASN A 26 2.70 14.69 -0.33
CA ASN A 26 3.91 14.75 -1.13
C ASN A 26 3.68 14.17 -2.52
N TYR A 27 4.49 14.59 -3.49
CA TYR A 27 4.49 14.06 -4.85
C TYR A 27 5.72 13.18 -5.04
N LEU A 28 5.51 11.98 -5.58
CA LEU A 28 6.56 11.02 -5.90
C LEU A 28 6.59 10.78 -7.41
N GLY A 29 7.77 10.48 -7.94
CA GLY A 29 7.93 10.03 -9.32
C GLY A 29 8.35 11.10 -10.31
N ASP A 30 8.09 10.80 -11.57
CA ASP A 30 8.49 11.57 -12.73
C ASP A 30 7.32 11.68 -13.74
N PRO A 31 7.48 12.29 -14.94
CA PRO A 31 6.41 12.42 -15.91
C PRO A 31 5.81 11.08 -16.41
N GLU A 32 6.54 9.97 -16.30
CA GLU A 32 6.06 8.66 -16.76
C GLU A 32 5.23 7.93 -15.69
N TYR A 33 5.59 8.10 -14.40
CA TYR A 33 4.85 7.54 -13.27
C TYR A 33 4.82 8.52 -12.11
N GLY A 34 3.64 8.96 -11.72
CA GLY A 34 3.43 9.84 -10.59
C GLY A 34 2.62 9.21 -9.47
N ALA A 35 2.91 9.64 -8.26
CA ALA A 35 2.13 9.27 -7.09
C ALA A 35 1.94 10.48 -6.17
N ILE A 36 0.76 10.56 -5.55
CA ILE A 36 0.45 11.48 -4.47
C ILE A 36 0.29 10.63 -3.22
N ILE A 37 1.01 10.99 -2.16
CA ILE A 37 0.99 10.29 -0.88
C ILE A 37 0.84 11.29 0.27
N SER A 38 -0.09 11.02 1.17
CA SER A 38 -0.24 11.83 2.38
C SER A 38 0.64 11.32 3.52
N ASN A 39 0.69 12.12 4.59
CA ASN A 39 1.35 11.74 5.85
C ASN A 39 0.78 10.47 6.52
N ASN A 40 -0.36 9.99 6.05
CA ASN A 40 -1.02 8.76 6.49
C ASN A 40 -1.07 7.68 5.39
N ALA A 41 -0.19 7.75 4.38
CA ALA A 41 -0.11 6.84 3.26
C ALA A 41 -1.37 6.78 2.37
N GLY A 42 -2.29 7.71 2.53
CA GLY A 42 -3.42 7.91 1.62
C GLY A 42 -2.98 8.45 0.26
N GLY A 43 -3.87 8.48 -0.71
CA GLY A 43 -3.60 9.02 -2.03
C GLY A 43 -3.63 7.97 -3.15
N TYR A 44 -3.05 8.31 -4.30
CA TYR A 44 -3.14 7.47 -5.51
C TYR A 44 -1.89 7.55 -6.37
N SER A 45 -1.78 6.60 -7.30
CA SER A 45 -0.72 6.54 -8.31
C SER A 45 -1.31 6.53 -9.71
N PHE A 46 -0.53 7.00 -10.66
CA PHE A 46 -0.95 7.07 -12.05
C PHE A 46 0.25 6.97 -13.01
N VAL A 47 0.00 6.43 -14.20
CA VAL A 47 0.94 6.43 -15.32
C VAL A 47 0.57 7.61 -16.23
N LYS A 48 1.48 8.55 -16.43
CA LYS A 48 1.38 9.76 -17.28
C LYS A 48 0.29 10.76 -16.88
N SER A 49 -0.92 10.32 -16.53
CA SER A 49 -2.04 11.20 -16.28
C SER A 49 -2.86 10.76 -15.08
N GLY A 50 -3.03 11.63 -14.11
CA GLY A 50 -3.92 11.40 -12.95
C GLY A 50 -5.41 11.28 -13.33
N ALA A 51 -5.81 11.75 -14.51
CA ALA A 51 -7.17 11.61 -15.03
C ALA A 51 -7.38 10.29 -15.78
N ASN A 52 -6.39 9.82 -16.58
CA ASN A 52 -6.56 8.72 -17.52
C ASN A 52 -5.61 7.52 -17.29
N GLY A 53 -4.75 7.59 -16.28
CA GLY A 53 -3.72 6.58 -16.04
C GLY A 53 -3.69 6.00 -14.62
N ARG A 54 -4.78 6.08 -13.87
CA ARG A 54 -4.80 5.66 -12.46
C ARG A 54 -4.51 4.17 -12.28
N VAL A 55 -3.78 3.89 -11.23
CA VAL A 55 -3.39 2.54 -10.81
C VAL A 55 -4.19 2.11 -9.59
N ILE A 56 -4.21 2.93 -8.56
CA ILE A 56 -4.97 2.69 -7.35
C ILE A 56 -6.05 3.76 -7.15
N ARG A 57 -7.10 3.34 -6.46
CA ARG A 57 -8.29 4.17 -6.20
C ARG A 57 -8.05 5.10 -5.03
N TYR A 58 -8.57 6.31 -5.16
CA TYR A 58 -8.63 7.29 -4.10
C TYR A 58 -9.95 8.06 -4.21
N ARG A 59 -10.69 8.15 -3.13
CA ARG A 59 -11.98 8.84 -3.08
C ARG A 59 -11.81 10.17 -2.39
N PHE A 60 -11.74 11.23 -3.18
CA PHE A 60 -11.48 12.58 -2.69
C PHE A 60 -12.56 13.11 -1.73
N ASN A 61 -13.82 12.76 -1.95
CA ASN A 61 -14.98 13.21 -1.17
C ASN A 61 -15.64 12.07 -0.38
N GLY A 62 -14.94 10.97 -0.14
CA GLY A 62 -15.48 9.84 0.63
C GLY A 62 -15.56 10.13 2.12
N VAL A 63 -16.48 9.44 2.81
CA VAL A 63 -16.49 9.40 4.27
C VAL A 63 -15.24 8.66 4.75
N GLY A 64 -14.50 9.27 5.67
CA GLY A 64 -13.14 8.90 5.96
C GLY A 64 -12.21 9.55 4.94
N THR A 65 -11.79 10.79 5.21
CA THR A 65 -10.87 11.53 4.35
C THR A 65 -9.57 10.76 4.14
N ASP A 66 -8.93 10.99 2.98
CA ASP A 66 -7.63 10.41 2.65
C ASP A 66 -7.64 8.87 2.50
N THR A 67 -8.70 8.30 1.95
CA THR A 67 -8.83 6.85 1.73
C THR A 67 -9.35 6.50 0.34
N PRO A 68 -9.01 5.30 -0.18
CA PRO A 68 -7.96 4.40 0.29
C PRO A 68 -6.55 4.90 -0.01
N GLY A 69 -5.54 4.11 0.32
CA GLY A 69 -4.13 4.45 0.13
C GLY A 69 -3.25 3.21 -0.03
N ARG A 70 -2.00 3.35 0.38
CA ARG A 70 -0.94 2.33 0.38
C ARG A 70 -0.71 1.86 1.80
N TYR A 71 -1.55 0.99 2.31
CA TYR A 71 -1.50 0.63 3.71
C TYR A 71 -0.62 -0.59 3.95
N VAL A 72 0.18 -0.53 5.00
CA VAL A 72 0.87 -1.68 5.58
C VAL A 72 0.26 -1.91 6.96
N TYR A 73 -0.52 -2.98 7.07
CA TYR A 73 -1.07 -3.40 8.36
C TYR A 73 -0.11 -4.35 9.05
N LEU A 74 -0.08 -4.26 10.37
CA LEU A 74 0.59 -5.21 11.24
C LEU A 74 -0.46 -5.80 12.18
N ARG A 75 -0.47 -7.13 12.29
CA ARG A 75 -1.33 -7.86 13.23
C ARG A 75 -0.45 -8.74 14.10
N ASP A 76 -0.59 -8.62 15.40
CA ASP A 76 0.02 -9.52 16.37
C ASP A 76 -0.73 -10.83 16.39
N LEU A 77 -0.06 -11.93 16.02
CA LEU A 77 -0.68 -13.26 15.90
C LEU A 77 -0.97 -13.94 17.25
N GLU A 78 -0.45 -13.39 18.36
CA GLU A 78 -0.71 -13.92 19.69
C GLU A 78 -1.91 -13.23 20.36
N THR A 79 -2.05 -11.91 20.15
CA THR A 79 -3.11 -11.11 20.78
C THR A 79 -4.26 -10.78 19.83
N ASN A 80 -4.06 -10.97 18.53
CA ASN A 80 -4.94 -10.56 17.44
C ASN A 80 -5.17 -9.04 17.38
N ASP A 81 -4.36 -8.24 18.08
CA ASP A 81 -4.38 -6.78 17.95
C ASP A 81 -3.72 -6.36 16.64
N TYR A 82 -4.29 -5.38 15.96
CA TYR A 82 -3.75 -4.90 14.67
C TYR A 82 -3.74 -3.39 14.59
N TRP A 83 -2.84 -2.86 13.76
CA TRP A 83 -2.68 -1.43 13.48
C TRP A 83 -2.14 -1.21 12.07
N SER A 84 -2.15 0.03 11.61
CA SER A 84 -1.50 0.43 10.37
C SER A 84 -0.18 1.16 10.67
N ALA A 85 0.86 0.87 9.90
CA ALA A 85 2.18 1.51 10.01
C ALA A 85 2.10 3.03 9.84
N SER A 86 1.10 3.52 9.10
CA SER A 86 0.84 4.94 8.85
C SER A 86 -0.12 5.60 9.83
N TRP A 87 -0.46 4.99 10.96
CA TRP A 87 -1.51 5.36 11.91
C TRP A 87 -2.93 5.20 11.32
N ALA A 88 -3.34 6.07 10.40
CA ALA A 88 -4.55 5.80 9.62
C ALA A 88 -4.30 4.63 8.64
N PRO A 89 -5.33 3.83 8.32
CA PRO A 89 -6.74 4.03 8.62
C PRO A 89 -7.22 3.47 9.97
N VAL A 90 -6.40 2.73 10.71
CA VAL A 90 -6.82 2.10 11.98
C VAL A 90 -6.95 3.11 13.12
N CYS A 91 -6.10 4.13 13.16
CA CYS A 91 -6.14 5.25 14.11
C CYS A 91 -6.10 4.82 15.57
N LYS A 92 -5.07 4.06 15.97
CA LYS A 92 -4.85 3.74 17.39
C LYS A 92 -4.70 5.02 18.23
N PRO A 93 -5.09 5.02 19.52
CA PRO A 93 -4.94 6.18 20.41
C PRO A 93 -3.52 6.73 20.43
N LEU A 94 -3.37 8.05 20.28
CA LEU A 94 -2.06 8.72 20.15
C LEU A 94 -1.23 8.76 21.44
N ASP A 95 -1.81 8.45 22.58
CA ASP A 95 -1.11 8.23 23.83
C ASP A 95 -0.34 6.89 23.86
N GLN A 96 -0.71 5.95 22.97
CA GLN A 96 -0.09 4.64 22.81
C GLN A 96 0.65 4.45 21.48
N PHE A 97 0.40 5.32 20.50
CA PHE A 97 0.93 5.22 19.15
C PHE A 97 1.79 6.44 18.82
N LYS A 98 3.07 6.20 18.51
CA LYS A 98 3.97 7.23 18.03
C LYS A 98 4.05 7.16 16.51
N SER A 99 4.05 8.32 15.85
CA SER A 99 4.19 8.41 14.40
C SER A 99 4.96 9.67 14.02
N GLU A 100 5.83 9.53 13.04
CA GLU A 100 6.52 10.61 12.35
C GLU A 100 6.46 10.35 10.85
N CYS A 101 6.17 11.38 10.08
CA CYS A 101 6.25 11.31 8.63
C CYS A 101 7.26 12.34 8.12
N ARG A 102 8.14 11.92 7.21
CA ARG A 102 9.13 12.75 6.53
C ARG A 102 8.83 12.78 5.04
N HIS A 103 8.51 13.96 4.54
CA HIS A 103 8.33 14.21 3.11
C HIS A 103 9.62 14.80 2.54
N GLY A 104 10.35 13.97 1.81
CA GLY A 104 11.53 14.37 1.04
C GLY A 104 11.21 14.67 -0.42
N THR A 105 12.22 15.06 -1.21
CA THR A 105 12.03 15.49 -2.60
C THR A 105 11.50 14.37 -3.52
N ALA A 106 11.83 13.12 -3.26
CA ALA A 106 11.46 11.99 -4.11
C ALA A 106 10.97 10.77 -3.33
N TYR A 107 10.71 10.93 -2.04
CA TYR A 107 10.29 9.87 -1.15
C TYR A 107 9.46 10.39 0.00
N THR A 108 8.75 9.49 0.64
CA THR A 108 8.09 9.71 1.92
C THR A 108 8.45 8.56 2.85
N VAL A 109 8.87 8.88 4.06
CA VAL A 109 9.13 7.89 5.11
C VAL A 109 8.10 8.07 6.22
N ILE A 110 7.41 7.00 6.58
CA ILE A 110 6.49 6.98 7.72
C ILE A 110 7.06 6.00 8.74
N THR A 111 7.42 6.53 9.91
CA THR A 111 7.90 5.73 11.03
C THR A 111 6.84 5.69 12.12
N SER A 112 6.57 4.53 12.68
CA SER A 112 5.66 4.40 13.82
C SER A 112 6.16 3.39 14.85
N GLU A 113 5.66 3.54 16.09
CA GLU A 113 5.92 2.61 17.18
C GLU A 113 4.63 2.35 17.96
N TYR A 114 4.29 1.07 18.10
CA TYR A 114 3.13 0.61 18.86
C TYR A 114 3.43 -0.70 19.57
N LYS A 115 3.17 -0.78 20.88
CA LYS A 115 3.33 -1.99 21.72
C LYS A 115 4.65 -2.74 21.52
N GLY A 116 5.78 -2.02 21.42
CA GLY A 116 7.10 -2.62 21.28
C GLY A 116 7.39 -3.15 19.86
N VAL A 117 6.67 -2.67 18.86
CA VAL A 117 6.97 -2.89 17.45
C VAL A 117 7.15 -1.53 16.77
N LYS A 118 8.33 -1.32 16.18
CA LYS A 118 8.62 -0.17 15.33
C LYS A 118 8.45 -0.58 13.88
N SER A 119 7.77 0.23 13.10
CA SER A 119 7.73 0.12 11.64
C SER A 119 8.27 1.39 10.99
N GLU A 120 8.98 1.23 9.89
CA GLU A 120 9.44 2.30 9.01
C GLU A 120 9.12 1.89 7.57
N VAL A 121 8.29 2.67 6.90
CA VAL A 121 7.93 2.40 5.51
C VAL A 121 8.38 3.57 4.65
N THR A 122 9.27 3.27 3.71
CA THR A 122 9.73 4.23 2.70
C THR A 122 8.97 4.02 1.40
N TYR A 123 8.28 5.05 0.95
CA TYR A 123 7.53 5.08 -0.30
C TYR A 123 8.29 5.91 -1.33
N TYR A 124 8.55 5.36 -2.50
CA TYR A 124 9.23 6.06 -3.58
C TYR A 124 8.95 5.46 -4.95
N VAL A 125 9.18 6.24 -5.98
CA VAL A 125 9.21 5.80 -7.38
C VAL A 125 10.68 5.85 -7.81
N PRO A 126 11.29 4.70 -8.20
CA PRO A 126 12.67 4.72 -8.69
C PRO A 126 12.78 5.57 -9.96
N GLN A 127 13.86 6.32 -10.10
CA GLN A 127 14.07 7.21 -11.25
C GLN A 127 14.02 6.44 -12.57
N GLY A 128 13.20 6.89 -13.50
CA GLY A 128 12.99 6.25 -14.80
C GLY A 128 12.16 4.97 -14.76
N ALA A 129 11.57 4.62 -13.59
CA ALA A 129 10.69 3.48 -13.45
C ALA A 129 9.22 3.87 -13.63
N THR A 130 8.39 2.89 -13.98
CA THR A 130 6.93 3.03 -14.10
C THR A 130 6.18 2.30 -12.99
N TYR A 131 6.84 2.09 -11.85
CA TYR A 131 6.29 1.42 -10.67
C TYR A 131 6.72 2.14 -9.39
N GLU A 132 5.98 1.93 -8.32
CA GLU A 132 6.34 2.42 -6.99
C GLU A 132 6.73 1.28 -6.05
N VAL A 133 7.55 1.61 -5.07
CA VAL A 133 8.08 0.71 -4.06
C VAL A 133 7.65 1.19 -2.67
N TRP A 134 7.22 0.24 -1.83
CA TRP A 134 6.99 0.44 -0.40
C TRP A 134 7.95 -0.47 0.35
N ALA A 135 9.06 0.08 0.80
CA ALA A 135 10.07 -0.65 1.56
C ALA A 135 9.74 -0.59 3.05
N ALA A 136 9.19 -1.66 3.58
CA ALA A 136 8.77 -1.75 4.98
C ALA A 136 9.82 -2.46 5.81
N LYS A 137 10.30 -1.80 6.89
CA LYS A 137 11.15 -2.37 7.94
C LYS A 137 10.32 -2.53 9.19
N VAL A 138 10.31 -3.72 9.76
CA VAL A 138 9.60 -4.02 11.01
C VAL A 138 10.60 -4.51 12.04
N THR A 139 10.69 -3.80 13.14
CA THR A 139 11.65 -4.07 14.23
C THR A 139 10.91 -4.40 15.52
N ASN A 140 11.30 -5.46 16.17
CA ASN A 140 10.87 -5.77 17.53
C ASN A 140 11.69 -4.97 18.53
N THR A 141 11.09 -3.96 19.16
CA THR A 141 11.73 -3.14 20.21
C THR A 141 11.42 -3.64 21.63
N SER A 142 10.67 -4.75 21.75
CA SER A 142 10.35 -5.36 23.04
C SER A 142 11.41 -6.40 23.46
N ASP A 143 11.30 -6.87 24.69
CA ASP A 143 12.16 -7.88 25.29
C ASP A 143 11.75 -9.33 25.01
N LYS A 144 10.68 -9.54 24.24
CA LYS A 144 10.12 -10.87 23.92
C LYS A 144 10.04 -11.08 22.41
N PRO A 145 10.16 -12.33 21.93
CA PRO A 145 9.86 -12.64 20.54
C PRO A 145 8.44 -12.20 20.14
N ARG A 146 8.26 -11.73 18.91
CA ARG A 146 6.97 -11.30 18.37
C ARG A 146 6.66 -12.06 17.09
N LYS A 147 5.42 -12.49 16.97
CA LYS A 147 4.89 -13.12 15.75
C LYS A 147 3.87 -12.16 15.11
N LEU A 148 4.18 -11.67 13.95
CA LEU A 148 3.39 -10.65 13.28
C LEU A 148 3.00 -11.10 11.87
N ALA A 149 1.76 -10.84 11.48
CA ALA A 149 1.37 -10.80 10.08
C ALA A 149 1.55 -9.37 9.56
N VAL A 150 2.28 -9.21 8.47
CA VAL A 150 2.51 -7.92 7.81
C VAL A 150 1.83 -7.94 6.46
N THR A 151 0.83 -7.07 6.27
CA THR A 151 -0.03 -7.09 5.08
C THR A 151 0.05 -5.75 4.34
N GLY A 152 0.61 -5.77 3.12
CA GLY A 152 0.54 -4.63 2.21
C GLY A 152 -0.78 -4.63 1.44
N VAL A 153 -1.45 -3.47 1.38
CA VAL A 153 -2.81 -3.35 0.82
C VAL A 153 -2.97 -2.10 -0.04
N CYS A 154 -3.58 -2.26 -1.21
CA CYS A 154 -4.11 -1.16 -2.03
C CYS A 154 -5.43 -1.55 -2.69
N GLU A 155 -6.29 -0.57 -2.97
CA GLU A 155 -7.50 -0.77 -3.79
C GLU A 155 -7.18 -0.39 -5.23
N PHE A 156 -7.30 -1.34 -6.17
CA PHE A 156 -7.10 -1.06 -7.58
C PHE A 156 -8.29 -0.28 -8.17
N VAL A 157 -8.04 0.58 -9.14
CA VAL A 157 -9.13 1.13 -9.95
C VAL A 157 -9.66 0.06 -10.90
N ASN A 158 -10.97 0.07 -11.19
CA ASN A 158 -11.54 -0.80 -12.21
C ASN A 158 -11.26 -0.26 -13.63
N ASP A 159 -11.19 1.06 -13.78
CA ASP A 159 -10.81 1.74 -15.00
C ASP A 159 -9.69 2.76 -14.75
N PRO A 160 -8.68 2.90 -15.62
CA PRO A 160 -7.64 3.92 -15.46
C PRO A 160 -8.17 5.35 -15.60
N ASN A 161 -9.30 5.55 -16.28
CA ASN A 161 -9.95 6.85 -16.39
C ASN A 161 -10.73 7.14 -15.09
N TYR A 162 -10.45 8.29 -14.48
CA TYR A 162 -11.05 8.68 -13.21
C TYR A 162 -12.58 8.80 -13.28
N GLU A 163 -13.11 9.38 -14.35
CA GLU A 163 -14.56 9.55 -14.52
C GLU A 163 -15.27 8.20 -14.63
N GLN A 164 -14.70 7.27 -15.40
CA GLN A 164 -15.26 5.92 -15.52
C GLN A 164 -15.19 5.16 -14.20
N ASP A 165 -14.08 5.28 -13.48
CA ASP A 165 -13.88 4.55 -12.22
C ASP A 165 -14.70 5.10 -11.05
N GLN A 166 -14.94 6.41 -11.00
CA GLN A 166 -15.59 7.04 -9.83
C GLN A 166 -17.04 7.41 -10.08
N VAL A 167 -17.36 7.91 -11.28
CA VAL A 167 -18.70 8.41 -11.61
C VAL A 167 -19.54 7.30 -12.25
N ASN A 168 -18.95 6.53 -13.15
CA ASN A 168 -19.62 5.46 -13.90
C ASN A 168 -19.28 4.07 -13.33
N LEU A 169 -19.07 3.96 -12.04
CA LEU A 169 -18.63 2.73 -11.38
C LEU A 169 -19.49 1.51 -11.73
N GLN A 170 -20.80 1.68 -11.86
CA GLN A 170 -21.73 0.60 -12.23
C GLN A 170 -21.42 -0.05 -13.59
N TYR A 171 -20.74 0.64 -14.49
CA TYR A 171 -20.31 0.09 -15.79
C TYR A 171 -18.97 -0.60 -15.72
N THR A 172 -18.15 -0.26 -14.73
CA THR A 172 -16.78 -0.81 -14.59
C THR A 172 -16.68 -1.96 -13.57
N LEU A 173 -17.71 -2.18 -12.75
CA LEU A 173 -17.73 -3.27 -11.76
C LEU A 173 -17.57 -4.66 -12.39
N PHE A 174 -18.13 -4.89 -13.58
CA PHE A 174 -18.20 -6.21 -14.19
C PHE A 174 -17.07 -6.50 -15.17
N ILE A 175 -16.05 -5.65 -15.24
CA ILE A 175 -14.99 -5.78 -16.25
C ILE A 175 -13.65 -6.21 -15.67
N THR A 176 -13.54 -6.39 -14.36
CA THR A 176 -12.28 -6.72 -13.68
C THR A 176 -12.34 -8.06 -12.97
N ARG A 177 -11.20 -8.70 -12.91
CA ARG A 177 -10.94 -9.90 -12.11
C ARG A 177 -9.54 -9.86 -11.54
N THR A 178 -9.32 -10.58 -10.44
CA THR A 178 -7.98 -10.79 -9.88
C THR A 178 -7.57 -12.24 -9.97
N TYR A 179 -6.27 -12.48 -9.97
CA TYR A 179 -5.67 -13.79 -9.80
C TYR A 179 -4.36 -13.66 -9.03
N PHE A 180 -3.99 -14.72 -8.32
CA PHE A 180 -2.73 -14.81 -7.60
C PHE A 180 -1.76 -15.71 -8.36
N LYS A 181 -0.51 -15.26 -8.51
CA LYS A 181 0.54 -16.04 -9.14
C LYS A 181 1.90 -15.69 -8.53
N GLY A 182 2.58 -16.70 -8.02
CA GLY A 182 3.86 -16.49 -7.32
C GLY A 182 3.69 -15.61 -6.10
N ASN A 183 4.34 -14.46 -6.08
CA ASN A 183 4.23 -13.47 -5.00
C ASN A 183 3.43 -12.22 -5.42
N TYR A 184 2.52 -12.35 -6.38
CA TYR A 184 1.79 -11.22 -6.96
C TYR A 184 0.30 -11.46 -6.97
N ILE A 185 -0.47 -10.44 -6.58
CA ILE A 185 -1.87 -10.32 -6.92
C ILE A 185 -1.98 -9.45 -8.17
N HIS A 186 -2.61 -9.99 -9.19
CA HIS A 186 -2.84 -9.29 -10.45
C HIS A 186 -4.31 -8.95 -10.59
N GLN A 187 -4.59 -7.73 -11.02
CA GLN A 187 -5.89 -7.32 -11.52
C GLN A 187 -5.83 -7.20 -13.04
N MET A 188 -6.81 -7.76 -13.71
CA MET A 188 -6.98 -7.62 -15.16
C MET A 188 -8.35 -7.06 -15.48
N GLN A 189 -8.42 -6.22 -16.49
CA GLN A 189 -9.67 -5.89 -17.15
C GLN A 189 -10.05 -6.98 -18.14
N ASN A 190 -11.33 -7.09 -18.49
CA ASN A 190 -11.81 -7.97 -19.53
C ASN A 190 -11.13 -7.60 -20.87
N GLU A 191 -10.64 -8.60 -21.59
CA GLU A 191 -9.90 -8.45 -22.85
C GLU A 191 -10.66 -7.67 -23.93
N ILE A 192 -11.99 -7.71 -23.91
CA ILE A 192 -12.84 -6.97 -24.85
C ILE A 192 -12.69 -5.45 -24.66
N TYR A 193 -12.50 -4.99 -23.42
CA TYR A 193 -12.42 -3.55 -23.12
C TYR A 193 -10.99 -3.01 -23.18
N ASN A 194 -10.03 -3.71 -22.61
CA ASN A 194 -8.63 -3.30 -22.65
C ASN A 194 -7.70 -4.47 -22.27
N PRO A 195 -7.29 -5.29 -23.24
CA PRO A 195 -6.48 -6.48 -22.98
C PRO A 195 -5.10 -6.18 -22.36
N ASN A 196 -4.67 -4.91 -22.40
CA ASN A 196 -3.34 -4.47 -21.99
C ASN A 196 -3.33 -3.70 -20.67
N SER A 197 -4.47 -3.56 -20.01
CA SER A 197 -4.58 -2.81 -18.76
C SER A 197 -4.72 -3.76 -17.58
N GLY A 198 -3.59 -4.24 -17.11
CA GLY A 198 -3.48 -4.96 -15.85
C GLY A 198 -2.74 -4.13 -14.81
N ARG A 199 -2.95 -4.45 -13.55
CA ARG A 199 -2.20 -3.91 -12.41
C ARG A 199 -1.77 -5.05 -11.53
N PHE A 200 -0.75 -4.84 -10.73
CA PHE A 200 -0.38 -5.84 -9.73
C PHE A 200 0.22 -5.19 -8.48
N LEU A 201 0.01 -5.84 -7.36
CA LEU A 201 0.79 -5.68 -6.15
C LEU A 201 1.64 -6.92 -5.97
N GLY A 202 2.93 -6.77 -5.79
CA GLY A 202 3.88 -7.85 -5.54
C GLY A 202 4.57 -7.69 -4.19
N LEU A 203 5.03 -8.80 -3.61
CA LEU A 203 5.89 -8.84 -2.43
C LEU A 203 7.23 -9.46 -2.82
N ALA A 204 8.31 -8.70 -2.65
CA ALA A 204 9.67 -9.13 -2.87
C ALA A 204 10.42 -9.30 -1.53
N GLY A 205 11.39 -10.21 -1.50
CA GLY A 205 12.23 -10.45 -0.32
C GLY A 205 11.59 -11.30 0.77
N ALA A 206 10.30 -11.66 0.65
CA ALA A 206 9.59 -12.51 1.60
C ALA A 206 8.60 -13.43 0.88
N LYS A 207 8.16 -14.48 1.57
CA LYS A 207 7.11 -15.37 1.11
C LYS A 207 5.74 -14.72 1.33
N VAL A 208 4.81 -14.92 0.41
CA VAL A 208 3.40 -14.62 0.63
C VAL A 208 2.76 -15.82 1.33
N ASP A 209 2.28 -15.63 2.55
CA ASP A 209 1.61 -16.66 3.34
C ASP A 209 0.09 -16.62 3.14
N ALA A 210 -0.48 -15.42 2.94
CA ALA A 210 -1.89 -15.26 2.61
C ALA A 210 -2.12 -14.07 1.67
N TYR A 211 -3.25 -14.07 0.97
CA TYR A 211 -3.61 -13.01 0.03
C TYR A 211 -5.12 -12.81 -0.07
N CYS A 212 -5.52 -11.64 -0.60
CA CYS A 212 -6.90 -11.36 -1.00
C CYS A 212 -6.92 -10.41 -2.21
N GLY A 213 -7.75 -10.73 -3.18
CA GLY A 213 -7.96 -9.92 -4.40
C GLY A 213 -9.36 -9.32 -4.48
N ASP A 214 -10.29 -9.74 -3.62
CA ASP A 214 -11.66 -9.24 -3.56
C ASP A 214 -11.82 -8.21 -2.44
N ARG A 215 -12.25 -7.00 -2.81
CA ARG A 215 -12.38 -5.89 -1.85
C ARG A 215 -13.44 -6.16 -0.79
N ASP A 216 -14.57 -6.75 -1.19
CA ASP A 216 -15.70 -6.93 -0.26
C ASP A 216 -15.40 -8.03 0.77
N SER A 217 -14.68 -9.08 0.37
CA SER A 217 -14.14 -10.08 1.29
C SER A 217 -13.07 -9.48 2.22
N PHE A 218 -12.20 -8.60 1.70
CA PHE A 218 -11.16 -7.95 2.50
C PHE A 218 -11.74 -6.97 3.51
N VAL A 219 -12.59 -6.05 3.08
CA VAL A 219 -13.16 -5.00 3.94
C VAL A 219 -14.25 -5.58 4.85
N GLY A 220 -15.14 -6.39 4.31
CA GLY A 220 -16.29 -6.94 5.00
C GLY A 220 -17.52 -6.02 4.94
N THR A 221 -18.71 -6.62 5.09
CA THR A 221 -19.99 -5.91 5.08
C THR A 221 -20.09 -4.95 6.26
N TYR A 222 -20.47 -3.71 6.02
CA TYR A 222 -20.59 -2.63 7.02
C TYR A 222 -19.27 -2.26 7.73
N ARG A 223 -18.12 -2.60 7.15
CA ARG A 223 -16.79 -2.27 7.64
C ARG A 223 -16.07 -1.30 6.69
N SER A 224 -14.89 -0.88 7.10
CA SER A 224 -14.02 0.04 6.34
C SER A 224 -12.55 -0.40 6.42
N TYR A 225 -11.66 0.36 5.83
CA TYR A 225 -10.22 0.14 5.97
C TYR A 225 -9.70 0.37 7.41
N SER A 226 -10.48 1.00 8.30
CA SER A 226 -10.10 1.13 9.71
C SER A 226 -10.31 -0.15 10.52
N ASN A 227 -11.22 -1.01 10.07
CA ASN A 227 -11.53 -2.27 10.73
C ASN A 227 -11.81 -3.41 9.72
N PRO A 228 -10.86 -3.69 8.79
CA PRO A 228 -11.10 -4.63 7.71
C PRO A 228 -11.15 -6.05 8.23
N LYS A 229 -12.16 -6.80 7.75
CA LYS A 229 -12.38 -8.22 8.12
C LYS A 229 -11.15 -9.08 7.81
N GLY A 230 -10.52 -8.85 6.64
CA GLY A 230 -9.34 -9.62 6.22
C GLY A 230 -8.14 -9.46 7.13
N ILE A 231 -7.98 -8.31 7.81
CA ILE A 231 -6.92 -8.14 8.80
C ILE A 231 -7.30 -8.77 10.14
N GLU A 232 -8.53 -8.60 10.58
CA GLU A 232 -8.98 -9.13 11.87
C GLU A 232 -9.07 -10.65 11.89
N GLU A 233 -9.62 -11.26 10.82
CA GLU A 233 -9.85 -12.71 10.71
C GLU A 233 -8.78 -13.47 9.90
N GLY A 234 -7.82 -12.75 9.27
CA GLY A 234 -6.85 -13.30 8.34
C GLY A 234 -7.38 -13.38 6.91
N LEU A 235 -6.47 -13.31 5.94
CA LEU A 235 -6.77 -13.43 4.52
C LEU A 235 -7.05 -14.88 4.15
N LYS A 236 -8.07 -15.12 3.31
CA LYS A 236 -8.56 -16.48 2.98
C LYS A 236 -8.34 -16.89 1.52
N GLY A 237 -7.59 -16.08 0.75
CA GLY A 237 -7.32 -16.38 -0.66
C GLY A 237 -8.46 -16.00 -1.60
N ASP A 238 -9.42 -15.17 -1.16
CA ASP A 238 -10.54 -14.74 -1.99
C ASP A 238 -10.06 -13.90 -3.16
N LEU A 239 -10.60 -14.17 -4.33
CA LEU A 239 -10.27 -13.48 -5.58
C LEU A 239 -11.51 -12.79 -6.14
N ASN A 240 -11.30 -11.60 -6.70
CA ASN A 240 -12.36 -10.84 -7.36
C ASN A 240 -12.75 -11.47 -8.68
N TYR A 241 -14.06 -11.55 -8.90
CA TYR A 241 -14.67 -11.85 -10.16
C TYR A 241 -15.88 -10.94 -10.38
N ASN A 242 -15.68 -9.86 -11.16
CA ASN A 242 -16.72 -8.88 -11.48
C ASN A 242 -17.22 -8.02 -10.29
N THR A 243 -16.32 -7.68 -9.37
CA THR A 243 -16.56 -6.71 -8.28
C THR A 243 -15.39 -5.74 -8.14
N ASN A 244 -15.29 -5.00 -7.04
CA ASN A 244 -14.13 -4.17 -6.77
C ASN A 244 -12.91 -5.01 -6.36
N SER A 245 -11.75 -4.63 -6.85
CA SER A 245 -10.50 -5.36 -6.64
C SER A 245 -9.64 -4.71 -5.57
N VAL A 246 -9.05 -5.52 -4.72
CA VAL A 246 -7.98 -5.14 -3.79
C VAL A 246 -6.73 -5.96 -4.09
N GLY A 247 -5.57 -5.39 -3.88
CA GLY A 247 -4.32 -6.14 -3.74
C GLY A 247 -3.99 -6.21 -2.26
N ALA A 248 -4.07 -7.39 -1.65
CA ALA A 248 -3.65 -7.61 -0.27
C ALA A 248 -2.71 -8.82 -0.23
N LEU A 249 -1.47 -8.61 0.24
CA LEU A 249 -0.44 -9.64 0.36
C LEU A 249 0.13 -9.64 1.77
N GLU A 250 0.04 -10.77 2.44
CA GLU A 250 0.45 -10.99 3.82
C GLU A 250 1.68 -11.89 3.90
N SER A 251 2.62 -11.54 4.76
CA SER A 251 3.75 -12.38 5.16
C SER A 251 3.80 -12.47 6.68
N ASP A 252 3.87 -13.71 7.17
CA ASP A 252 4.05 -13.99 8.59
C ASP A 252 5.53 -13.94 8.96
N ILE A 253 5.87 -13.12 9.94
CA ILE A 253 7.23 -12.95 10.41
C ILE A 253 7.36 -13.25 11.90
N VAL A 254 8.50 -13.81 12.27
CA VAL A 254 8.91 -13.95 13.68
C VAL A 254 10.12 -13.06 13.89
N LEU A 255 10.08 -12.21 14.91
CA LEU A 255 11.14 -11.27 15.26
C LEU A 255 11.63 -11.55 16.69
N GLN A 256 12.91 -11.82 16.84
CA GLN A 256 13.57 -11.84 18.14
C GLN A 256 13.71 -10.41 18.71
N PRO A 257 13.92 -10.20 20.01
CA PRO A 257 14.22 -8.89 20.58
C PRO A 257 15.34 -8.18 19.82
N GLY A 258 15.09 -6.96 19.34
CA GLY A 258 16.02 -6.15 18.54
C GLY A 258 16.13 -6.55 17.07
N GLU A 259 15.49 -7.63 16.63
CA GLU A 259 15.54 -8.07 15.23
C GLU A 259 14.68 -7.17 14.32
N THR A 260 15.19 -6.93 13.12
CA THR A 260 14.49 -6.22 12.05
C THR A 260 14.31 -7.13 10.83
N LYS A 261 13.13 -7.13 10.24
CA LYS A 261 12.86 -7.74 8.93
C LYS A 261 12.39 -6.70 7.92
N GLU A 262 12.79 -6.91 6.67
CA GLU A 262 12.42 -6.05 5.55
C GLU A 262 11.47 -6.79 4.61
N LEU A 263 10.41 -6.09 4.20
CA LEU A 263 9.43 -6.52 3.21
C LEU A 263 9.29 -5.43 2.16
N THR A 264 9.37 -5.78 0.89
CA THR A 264 9.28 -4.80 -0.19
C THR A 264 8.04 -5.07 -1.03
N TYR A 265 7.07 -4.17 -0.97
CA TYR A 265 5.91 -4.21 -1.86
C TYR A 265 6.21 -3.40 -3.12
N VAL A 266 5.78 -3.90 -4.26
CA VAL A 266 5.92 -3.26 -5.57
C VAL A 266 4.54 -3.15 -6.21
N LEU A 267 4.15 -1.92 -6.54
CA LEU A 267 2.90 -1.63 -7.23
C LEU A 267 3.20 -1.13 -8.64
N ASP A 268 2.62 -1.78 -9.65
CA ASP A 268 2.82 -1.42 -11.05
C ASP A 268 1.58 -1.65 -11.90
N ARG A 269 1.61 -1.10 -13.10
CA ARG A 269 0.67 -1.35 -14.18
C ARG A 269 1.29 -2.26 -15.22
N LYS A 270 0.68 -3.43 -15.44
CA LYS A 270 1.10 -4.36 -16.48
C LYS A 270 0.84 -3.78 -17.88
N SER A 271 1.89 -3.66 -18.71
CA SER A 271 1.76 -3.46 -20.14
C SER A 271 2.18 -4.72 -20.89
N THR A 272 1.52 -5.05 -22.01
CA THR A 272 1.83 -6.25 -22.82
C THR A 272 3.24 -6.25 -23.40
N ARG A 273 3.89 -5.11 -23.49
CA ARG A 273 5.29 -5.02 -23.96
C ARG A 273 6.31 -5.56 -22.96
N LEU A 274 5.95 -5.70 -21.70
CA LEU A 274 6.82 -6.22 -20.63
C LEU A 274 6.84 -7.76 -20.54
N ASN A 275 5.93 -8.47 -21.20
CA ASN A 275 5.87 -9.94 -21.13
C ASN A 275 7.05 -10.67 -21.81
N SER A 276 7.83 -10.01 -22.66
CA SER A 276 8.95 -10.63 -23.36
C SER A 276 10.33 -10.37 -22.76
N SER A 277 10.48 -9.38 -21.86
CA SER A 277 11.79 -8.99 -21.32
C SER A 277 12.00 -9.27 -19.84
N HIS A 278 10.95 -9.51 -19.05
CA HIS A 278 11.08 -9.69 -17.60
C HIS A 278 11.02 -11.13 -17.10
N SER A 279 10.86 -12.12 -17.98
CA SER A 279 10.98 -13.52 -17.59
C SER A 279 12.41 -14.01 -17.32
N GLY A 280 13.41 -13.14 -17.42
CA GLY A 280 14.80 -13.53 -17.36
C GLY A 280 15.79 -12.68 -16.58
N GLN A 281 15.40 -11.57 -15.94
CA GLN A 281 16.39 -10.76 -15.22
C GLN A 281 15.86 -10.15 -13.92
N SER A 282 15.73 -10.98 -12.90
CA SER A 282 15.95 -10.54 -11.53
C SER A 282 17.45 -10.71 -11.24
N ARG A 283 18.26 -9.76 -11.68
CA ARG A 283 19.61 -9.58 -11.15
C ARG A 283 19.61 -8.25 -10.40
N MET A 284 19.52 -8.36 -9.09
CA MET A 284 19.98 -7.28 -8.22
C MET A 284 21.46 -7.04 -8.52
N PRO A 285 21.93 -5.79 -8.60
CA PRO A 285 23.36 -5.53 -8.58
C PRO A 285 23.87 -5.94 -7.20
N SER A 286 24.77 -6.93 -7.17
CA SER A 286 25.58 -7.18 -5.99
C SER A 286 26.46 -5.97 -5.75
N SER A 287 26.46 -5.50 -4.50
CA SER A 287 27.31 -4.45 -3.95
C SER A 287 28.77 -4.58 -4.43
N ALA A 288 29.30 -3.49 -4.94
CA ALA A 288 30.70 -3.12 -4.85
C ALA A 288 30.80 -1.76 -4.19
#